data_e890fcc151a8ebf6ea11908d910e3492
#
_entry.id   e890fcc151a8ebf6ea11908d910e3492
#
_cell.length_a   1.000
_cell.length_b   1.000
_cell.length_c   1.000
_cell.angle_alpha   90.00
_cell.angle_beta   90.00
_cell.angle_gamma   90.00
#
_symmetry.space_group_name_H-M   'P 1'
#
loop_
_entity.id
_entity.type
_entity.pdbx_description
1 polymer ?
#
loop_
_entity_poly.entity_id
_entity_poly.type
_entity_poly.pdbx_seq_one_letter_code
_entity_poly.pdbx_strand_id
1 'polypeptide(L)'
;CTLPVDVQAPDLCGRFTSRILRGLNAAAPTPDWMKARLERCGMRSISALVDISNYVMLELGRPTHFYDLKKIPADRLTVRWAREGESVQLLNGETVALDPWYGVICAGDEPECLAGIMGGESSSISTETTDLFIESAFWFPKAIQGRCRKLNFSTDAAYRYERGVDFASTAEHLEYITRLVLDICGTPETTVGPVADVQTALPTRAPVKMRVDRCRKVVGVEIPVESMETSFKRLGFDFTYDDGVFTVVPPSFRFDIEIEEDLIEEVARLYGLEKLPDRPPLAR
;
A
#
# COMPACT_ATOMS: atom_id res chain seq x y z
N CYS A 1 -14.53 19.82 -8.59
CA CYS A 1 -13.15 20.33 -8.54
C CYS A 1 -12.19 19.22 -8.17
N THR A 2 -11.04 19.21 -8.80
CA THR A 2 -9.89 18.36 -8.47
C THR A 2 -8.75 19.26 -8.01
N LEU A 3 -7.88 18.75 -7.13
CA LEU A 3 -6.58 19.34 -6.86
C LEU A 3 -5.56 18.62 -7.77
N PRO A 4 -4.96 19.32 -8.74
CA PRO A 4 -3.99 18.69 -9.64
C PRO A 4 -2.80 18.11 -8.89
N VAL A 5 -2.30 16.98 -9.36
CA VAL A 5 -1.09 16.32 -8.84
C VAL A 5 -0.10 16.15 -9.97
N ASP A 6 1.06 16.80 -9.84
CA ASP A 6 2.17 16.71 -10.78
C ASP A 6 3.20 15.71 -10.25
N VAL A 7 3.27 14.53 -10.85
CA VAL A 7 4.23 13.49 -10.47
C VAL A 7 5.48 13.65 -11.34
N GLN A 8 6.53 14.25 -10.78
CA GLN A 8 7.80 14.52 -11.45
C GLN A 8 8.79 13.37 -11.34
N ALA A 9 8.58 12.44 -10.41
CA ALA A 9 9.47 11.31 -10.15
C ALA A 9 8.75 9.98 -10.40
N PRO A 10 8.73 9.45 -11.63
CA PRO A 10 8.09 8.17 -11.95
C PRO A 10 8.77 6.95 -11.33
N ASP A 11 10.02 7.07 -10.91
CA ASP A 11 10.76 6.06 -10.15
C ASP A 11 10.43 6.06 -8.64
N LEU A 12 9.77 7.09 -8.16
CA LEU A 12 9.22 7.21 -6.80
C LEU A 12 7.75 6.78 -6.76
N CYS A 13 6.92 7.38 -7.60
CA CYS A 13 5.48 7.18 -7.63
C CYS A 13 5.04 6.70 -9.01
N GLY A 14 4.56 5.47 -9.09
CA GLY A 14 4.07 4.89 -10.34
C GLY A 14 2.60 5.19 -10.62
N ARG A 15 1.82 5.46 -9.58
CA ARG A 15 0.39 5.80 -9.68
C ARG A 15 -0.04 6.61 -8.48
N PHE A 16 -0.75 7.70 -8.73
CA PHE A 16 -1.31 8.55 -7.68
C PHE A 16 -2.79 8.77 -7.97
N THR A 17 -3.66 8.24 -7.14
CA THR A 17 -5.09 8.49 -7.23
C THR A 17 -5.54 9.38 -6.08
N SER A 18 -6.49 10.25 -6.35
CA SER A 18 -6.98 11.20 -5.37
C SER A 18 -8.42 11.62 -5.62
N ARG A 19 -9.04 12.15 -4.59
CA ARG A 19 -10.41 12.67 -4.64
C ARG A 19 -10.63 13.74 -3.57
N ILE A 20 -11.47 14.70 -3.87
CA ILE A 20 -11.93 15.70 -2.91
C ILE A 20 -13.35 15.36 -2.44
N LEU A 21 -13.55 15.40 -1.12
CA LEU A 21 -14.87 15.40 -0.50
C LEU A 21 -15.04 16.69 0.28
N ARG A 22 -16.24 17.30 0.21
CA ARG A 22 -16.56 18.54 0.93
C ARG A 22 -17.80 18.39 1.76
N GLY A 23 -17.89 19.15 2.86
CA GLY A 23 -19.07 19.18 3.72
C GLY A 23 -19.19 17.94 4.60
N LEU A 24 -18.06 17.43 5.11
CA LEU A 24 -18.02 16.29 6.03
C LEU A 24 -18.17 16.69 7.49
N ASN A 25 -18.60 15.76 8.32
CA ASN A 25 -18.55 15.84 9.77
C ASN A 25 -17.43 14.90 10.30
N ALA A 26 -16.23 15.44 10.44
CA ALA A 26 -15.08 14.69 10.96
C ALA A 26 -15.16 14.40 12.47
N ALA A 27 -16.10 15.02 13.19
CA ALA A 27 -16.36 14.75 14.59
C ALA A 27 -17.33 13.57 14.82
N ALA A 28 -17.84 12.95 13.76
CA ALA A 28 -18.68 11.77 13.87
C ALA A 28 -17.94 10.64 14.63
N PRO A 29 -18.66 9.87 15.46
CA PRO A 29 -18.03 8.77 16.19
C PRO A 29 -17.68 7.63 15.25
N THR A 30 -16.54 6.99 15.53
CA THR A 30 -16.20 5.72 14.86
C THR A 30 -17.21 4.64 15.24
N PRO A 31 -17.79 3.90 14.27
CA PRO A 31 -18.72 2.81 14.56
C PRO A 31 -18.08 1.74 15.47
N ASP A 32 -18.85 1.19 16.37
CA ASP A 32 -18.37 0.20 17.34
C ASP A 32 -17.74 -1.04 16.68
N TRP A 33 -18.29 -1.49 15.56
CA TRP A 33 -17.74 -2.63 14.83
C TRP A 33 -16.32 -2.34 14.29
N MET A 34 -16.06 -1.13 13.83
CA MET A 34 -14.72 -0.71 13.34
C MET A 34 -13.75 -0.58 14.50
N LYS A 35 -14.16 0.08 15.60
CA LYS A 35 -13.34 0.17 16.83
C LYS A 35 -12.93 -1.20 17.32
N ALA A 36 -13.88 -2.13 17.45
CA ALA A 36 -13.61 -3.48 17.93
C ALA A 36 -12.62 -4.23 17.03
N ARG A 37 -12.69 -4.06 15.72
CA ARG A 37 -11.74 -4.68 14.78
C ARG A 37 -10.35 -4.08 14.90
N LEU A 38 -10.24 -2.74 14.96
CA LEU A 38 -8.97 -2.05 15.15
C LEU A 38 -8.28 -2.47 16.45
N GLU A 39 -9.03 -2.49 17.56
CA GLU A 39 -8.51 -2.88 18.88
C GLU A 39 -8.01 -4.34 18.90
N ARG A 40 -8.72 -5.27 18.26
CA ARG A 40 -8.27 -6.66 18.09
C ARG A 40 -6.99 -6.79 17.29
N CYS A 41 -6.72 -5.83 16.38
CA CYS A 41 -5.47 -5.74 15.63
C CYS A 41 -4.38 -4.95 16.36
N GLY A 42 -4.62 -4.54 17.60
CA GLY A 42 -3.65 -3.78 18.41
C GLY A 42 -3.61 -2.28 18.10
N MET A 43 -4.57 -1.76 17.36
CA MET A 43 -4.67 -0.33 17.05
C MET A 43 -5.69 0.36 17.96
N ARG A 44 -5.30 1.48 18.55
CA ARG A 44 -6.21 2.32 19.32
C ARG A 44 -7.07 3.17 18.39
N SER A 45 -8.38 3.23 18.65
CA SER A 45 -9.28 4.17 18.00
C SER A 45 -8.92 5.62 18.40
N ILE A 46 -8.85 6.51 17.42
CA ILE A 46 -8.46 7.92 17.62
C ILE A 46 -9.62 8.84 17.22
N SER A 47 -9.95 8.88 15.94
CA SER A 47 -11.05 9.65 15.36
C SER A 47 -11.58 8.94 14.12
N ALA A 48 -12.78 9.27 13.66
CA ALA A 48 -13.39 8.57 12.55
C ALA A 48 -12.51 8.52 11.29
N LEU A 49 -11.95 9.63 10.86
CA LEU A 49 -11.10 9.67 9.66
C LEU A 49 -9.80 8.87 9.83
N VAL A 50 -9.12 9.00 10.96
CA VAL A 50 -7.92 8.23 11.27
C VAL A 50 -8.23 6.74 11.33
N ASP A 51 -9.32 6.37 11.98
CA ASP A 51 -9.76 4.99 12.13
C ASP A 51 -10.14 4.36 10.79
N ILE A 52 -10.81 5.10 9.90
CA ILE A 52 -11.15 4.65 8.54
C ILE A 52 -9.86 4.36 7.75
N SER A 53 -8.89 5.27 7.79
CA SER A 53 -7.60 5.07 7.12
C SER A 53 -6.88 3.82 7.64
N ASN A 54 -6.79 3.66 8.95
CA ASN A 54 -6.18 2.48 9.58
C ASN A 54 -6.95 1.19 9.26
N TYR A 55 -8.28 1.24 9.27
CA TYR A 55 -9.12 0.09 8.93
C TYR A 55 -8.90 -0.39 7.49
N VAL A 56 -8.90 0.52 6.52
CA VAL A 56 -8.63 0.19 5.10
C VAL A 56 -7.23 -0.38 4.93
N MET A 57 -6.25 0.18 5.62
CA MET A 57 -4.88 -0.33 5.59
C MET A 57 -4.79 -1.78 6.11
N LEU A 58 -5.48 -2.10 7.20
CA LEU A 58 -5.51 -3.46 7.75
C LEU A 58 -6.30 -4.44 6.88
N GLU A 59 -7.43 -4.02 6.32
CA GLU A 59 -8.29 -4.88 5.52
C GLU A 59 -7.71 -5.15 4.12
N LEU A 60 -7.22 -4.12 3.44
CA LEU A 60 -6.81 -4.17 2.04
C LEU A 60 -5.29 -4.07 1.84
N GLY A 61 -4.52 -3.84 2.91
CA GLY A 61 -3.09 -3.60 2.79
C GLY A 61 -2.73 -2.26 2.11
N ARG A 62 -3.69 -1.36 1.96
CA ARG A 62 -3.55 -0.06 1.32
C ARG A 62 -3.43 1.06 2.35
N PRO A 63 -2.24 1.61 2.63
CA PRO A 63 -2.15 2.87 3.34
C PRO A 63 -2.73 3.99 2.48
N THR A 64 -3.56 4.82 3.08
CA THR A 64 -4.12 6.03 2.46
C THR A 64 -3.80 7.22 3.34
N HIS A 65 -3.72 8.40 2.73
CA HIS A 65 -3.48 9.61 3.48
C HIS A 65 -4.62 10.61 3.27
N PHE A 66 -5.02 11.25 4.36
CA PHE A 66 -6.02 12.30 4.38
C PHE A 66 -5.38 13.65 4.68
N TYR A 67 -5.68 14.62 3.85
CA TYR A 67 -5.30 16.01 4.03
C TYR A 67 -6.54 16.85 4.35
N ASP A 68 -6.41 17.77 5.27
CA ASP A 68 -7.38 18.87 5.38
C ASP A 68 -7.18 19.80 4.17
N LEU A 69 -8.11 19.76 3.24
CA LEU A 69 -7.99 20.50 1.98
C LEU A 69 -7.80 22.00 2.19
N LYS A 70 -8.43 22.56 3.24
CA LYS A 70 -8.33 23.98 3.57
C LYS A 70 -6.97 24.41 4.10
N LYS A 71 -6.18 23.44 4.55
CA LYS A 71 -4.82 23.67 5.07
C LYS A 71 -3.73 23.52 4.00
N ILE A 72 -4.07 23.05 2.79
CA ILE A 72 -3.10 22.96 1.70
C ILE A 72 -2.91 24.36 1.11
N PRO A 73 -1.71 24.98 1.25
CA PRO A 73 -1.48 26.36 0.86
C PRO A 73 -1.12 26.52 -0.62
N ALA A 74 -1.67 25.67 -1.50
CA ALA A 74 -1.35 25.65 -2.91
C ALA A 74 -2.54 25.16 -3.74
N ASP A 75 -2.49 25.43 -5.03
CA ASP A 75 -3.49 25.01 -6.02
C ASP A 75 -3.15 23.67 -6.70
N ARG A 76 -2.01 23.05 -6.32
CA ARG A 76 -1.56 21.75 -6.80
C ARG A 76 -0.66 21.07 -5.78
N LEU A 77 -0.55 19.75 -5.90
CA LEU A 77 0.49 18.97 -5.24
C LEU A 77 1.56 18.57 -6.25
N THR A 78 2.80 18.47 -5.79
CA THR A 78 3.93 18.00 -6.58
C THR A 78 4.58 16.81 -5.88
N VAL A 79 4.78 15.72 -6.60
CA VAL A 79 5.46 14.51 -6.11
C VAL A 79 6.84 14.45 -6.76
N ARG A 80 7.88 14.54 -5.95
CA ARG A 80 9.27 14.60 -6.41
C ARG A 80 10.25 14.03 -5.39
N TRP A 81 11.49 13.88 -5.79
CA TRP A 81 12.57 13.69 -4.82
C TRP A 81 12.86 15.04 -4.13
N ALA A 82 13.21 14.95 -2.84
CA ALA A 82 13.59 16.15 -2.09
C ALA A 82 14.91 16.75 -2.60
N ARG A 83 15.16 17.97 -2.19
CA ARG A 83 16.42 18.70 -2.50
C ARG A 83 17.25 18.87 -1.25
N GLU A 84 18.52 19.02 -1.42
CA GLU A 84 19.43 19.33 -0.33
C GLU A 84 19.02 20.62 0.40
N GLY A 85 19.02 20.57 1.72
CA GLY A 85 18.68 21.73 2.57
C GLY A 85 17.19 21.92 2.82
N GLU A 86 16.30 21.12 2.21
CA GLU A 86 14.87 21.14 2.55
C GLU A 86 14.61 20.45 3.89
N SER A 87 13.46 20.75 4.47
CA SER A 87 12.97 20.08 5.67
C SER A 87 11.45 19.96 5.66
N VAL A 88 10.91 19.06 6.46
CA VAL A 88 9.47 18.87 6.63
C VAL A 88 9.16 18.54 8.08
N GLN A 89 8.12 19.16 8.64
CA GLN A 89 7.58 18.79 9.95
C GLN A 89 6.50 17.74 9.79
N LEU A 90 6.68 16.61 10.46
CA LEU A 90 5.82 15.44 10.33
C LEU A 90 4.76 15.36 11.44
N LEU A 91 3.77 14.48 11.26
CA LEU A 91 2.68 14.25 12.22
C LEU A 91 3.13 13.77 13.61
N ASN A 92 4.33 13.18 13.72
CA ASN A 92 4.93 12.80 15.01
C ASN A 92 5.60 13.98 15.75
N GLY A 93 5.55 15.19 15.19
CA GLY A 93 6.15 16.40 15.72
C GLY A 93 7.63 16.59 15.37
N GLU A 94 8.26 15.63 14.72
CA GLU A 94 9.65 15.73 14.30
C GLU A 94 9.80 16.59 13.05
N THR A 95 10.85 17.39 12.99
CA THR A 95 11.28 18.09 11.77
C THR A 95 12.45 17.32 11.18
N VAL A 96 12.25 16.82 9.97
CA VAL A 96 13.23 16.00 9.24
C VAL A 96 13.99 16.87 8.27
N ALA A 97 15.32 16.87 8.36
CA ALA A 97 16.19 17.41 7.33
C ALA A 97 16.22 16.46 6.12
N LEU A 98 15.96 17.00 4.95
CA LEU A 98 15.82 16.26 3.70
C LEU A 98 17.08 16.33 2.85
N ASP A 99 17.27 15.30 2.06
CA ASP A 99 18.23 15.20 0.97
C ASP A 99 17.58 14.47 -0.22
N PRO A 100 18.23 14.40 -1.40
CA PRO A 100 17.63 13.77 -2.59
C PRO A 100 17.31 12.28 -2.48
N TRP A 101 17.61 11.64 -1.37
CA TRP A 101 17.26 10.25 -1.11
C TRP A 101 15.81 10.06 -0.65
N TYR A 102 15.14 11.14 -0.19
CA TYR A 102 13.77 11.10 0.28
C TYR A 102 12.78 11.55 -0.80
N GLY A 103 11.69 10.79 -0.97
CA GLY A 103 10.54 11.24 -1.74
C GLY A 103 9.66 12.17 -0.92
N VAL A 104 9.14 13.22 -1.52
CA VAL A 104 8.25 14.18 -0.90
C VAL A 104 7.01 14.43 -1.73
N ILE A 105 5.92 14.76 -1.03
CA ILE A 105 4.74 15.37 -1.61
C ILE A 105 4.76 16.83 -1.16
N CYS A 106 4.70 17.75 -2.13
CA CYS A 106 4.80 19.17 -1.89
C CYS A 106 3.46 19.87 -2.13
N ALA A 107 3.15 20.90 -1.34
CA ALA A 107 2.15 21.89 -1.68
C ALA A 107 2.80 22.92 -2.59
N GLY A 108 2.41 22.94 -3.88
CA GLY A 108 3.20 23.62 -4.89
C GLY A 108 4.62 23.04 -4.96
N ASP A 109 5.61 23.74 -4.45
CA ASP A 109 7.01 23.29 -4.41
C ASP A 109 7.58 23.07 -2.98
N GLU A 110 6.80 23.38 -1.95
CA GLU A 110 7.20 23.24 -0.54
C GLU A 110 6.84 21.85 0.00
N PRO A 111 7.79 21.10 0.60
CA PRO A 111 7.54 19.79 1.17
C PRO A 111 6.45 19.79 2.26
N GLU A 112 5.45 18.94 2.08
CA GLU A 112 4.34 18.74 3.03
C GLU A 112 4.40 17.38 3.72
N CYS A 113 4.82 16.34 2.99
CA CYS A 113 4.82 14.97 3.49
C CYS A 113 6.08 14.22 3.04
N LEU A 114 6.49 13.22 3.82
CA LEU A 114 7.37 12.17 3.35
C LEU A 114 6.53 11.13 2.57
N ALA A 115 6.75 11.05 1.26
CA ALA A 115 6.01 10.19 0.37
C ALA A 115 6.06 8.72 0.79
N GLY A 116 4.89 8.11 0.99
CA GLY A 116 4.74 6.72 1.39
C GLY A 116 5.20 6.39 2.83
N ILE A 117 5.57 7.38 3.62
CA ILE A 117 6.10 7.19 4.98
C ILE A 117 5.20 7.86 6.01
N MET A 118 5.11 9.19 6.01
CA MET A 118 4.35 9.94 7.00
C MET A 118 3.87 11.28 6.45
N GLY A 119 2.64 11.63 6.79
CA GLY A 119 2.07 12.93 6.49
C GLY A 119 2.71 14.07 7.28
N GLY A 120 2.49 15.29 6.81
CA GLY A 120 2.95 16.51 7.45
C GLY A 120 1.97 17.05 8.47
N GLU A 121 2.51 17.80 9.42
CA GLU A 121 1.72 18.47 10.49
C GLU A 121 0.82 19.58 9.90
N SER A 122 1.34 20.35 8.93
CA SER A 122 0.68 21.55 8.42
C SER A 122 -0.67 21.29 7.74
N SER A 123 -0.82 20.16 7.04
CA SER A 123 -2.04 19.75 6.34
C SER A 123 -2.84 18.67 7.08
N SER A 124 -2.54 18.46 8.37
CA SER A 124 -3.17 17.41 9.17
C SER A 124 -4.66 17.61 9.36
N ILE A 125 -5.40 16.50 9.33
CA ILE A 125 -6.83 16.46 9.65
C ILE A 125 -7.09 16.61 11.15
N SER A 126 -8.26 17.08 11.48
CA SER A 126 -8.79 17.17 12.85
C SER A 126 -10.28 16.85 12.86
N THR A 127 -10.89 16.86 14.04
CA THR A 127 -12.36 16.74 14.19
C THR A 127 -13.11 17.93 13.61
N GLU A 128 -12.45 19.02 13.28
CA GLU A 128 -13.02 20.21 12.66
C GLU A 128 -12.88 20.23 11.12
N THR A 129 -12.19 19.26 10.54
CA THR A 129 -12.02 19.13 9.09
C THR A 129 -13.38 18.92 8.42
N THR A 130 -13.69 19.74 7.44
CA THR A 130 -14.93 19.64 6.63
C THR A 130 -14.65 19.22 5.19
N ASP A 131 -13.51 19.61 4.65
CA ASP A 131 -13.11 19.34 3.28
C ASP A 131 -11.86 18.49 3.27
N LEU A 132 -11.94 17.35 2.60
CA LEU A 132 -10.94 16.31 2.62
C LEU A 132 -10.33 16.11 1.24
N PHE A 133 -9.02 16.00 1.18
CA PHE A 133 -8.32 15.45 0.02
C PHE A 133 -7.81 14.06 0.40
N ILE A 134 -8.22 13.05 -0.36
CA ILE A 134 -7.84 11.66 -0.13
C ILE A 134 -6.77 11.27 -1.15
N GLU A 135 -5.68 10.69 -0.65
CA GLU A 135 -4.60 10.09 -1.42
C GLU A 135 -4.66 8.56 -1.31
N SER A 136 -4.66 7.89 -2.45
CA SER A 136 -4.39 6.47 -2.56
C SER A 136 -3.38 6.29 -3.68
N ALA A 137 -2.15 5.88 -3.35
CA ALA A 137 -1.05 5.89 -4.29
C ALA A 137 -0.31 4.55 -4.32
N PHE A 138 0.51 4.38 -5.36
CA PHE A 138 1.52 3.34 -5.46
C PHE A 138 2.90 3.98 -5.43
N TRP A 139 3.71 3.56 -4.46
CA TRP A 139 5.11 3.96 -4.31
C TRP A 139 5.99 2.75 -4.61
N PHE A 140 7.04 2.95 -5.41
CA PHE A 140 7.97 1.86 -5.68
C PHE A 140 8.67 1.43 -4.39
N PRO A 141 8.71 0.12 -4.07
CA PRO A 141 9.31 -0.39 -2.84
C PRO A 141 10.74 0.12 -2.59
N LYS A 142 11.58 0.15 -3.62
CA LYS A 142 12.97 0.65 -3.53
C LYS A 142 13.06 2.14 -3.16
N ALA A 143 12.02 2.91 -3.46
CA ALA A 143 11.96 4.33 -3.11
C ALA A 143 11.63 4.56 -1.61
N ILE A 144 11.12 3.56 -0.93
CA ILE A 144 10.73 3.63 0.49
C ILE A 144 11.70 2.85 1.38
N GLN A 145 12.26 1.75 0.88
CA GLN A 145 13.19 0.89 1.64
C GLN A 145 14.34 1.69 2.26
N GLY A 146 14.60 1.42 3.55
CA GLY A 146 15.72 1.99 4.30
C GLY A 146 15.51 3.40 4.87
N ARG A 147 14.52 4.17 4.38
CA ARG A 147 14.29 5.56 4.80
C ARG A 147 13.91 5.65 6.27
N CYS A 148 12.96 4.86 6.71
CA CYS A 148 12.56 4.82 8.13
C CYS A 148 13.72 4.43 9.05
N ARG A 149 14.56 3.49 8.63
CA ARG A 149 15.74 3.10 9.40
C ARG A 149 16.71 4.27 9.60
N LYS A 150 16.96 5.06 8.55
CA LYS A 150 17.82 6.26 8.62
C LYS A 150 17.20 7.34 9.53
N LEU A 151 15.86 7.46 9.52
CA LEU A 151 15.13 8.42 10.34
C LEU A 151 14.91 7.94 11.78
N ASN A 152 15.27 6.69 12.09
CA ASN A 152 15.15 6.08 13.42
C ASN A 152 13.70 5.99 13.94
N PHE A 153 12.73 5.85 13.03
CA PHE A 153 11.34 5.52 13.36
C PHE A 153 10.78 4.53 12.34
N SER A 154 9.60 4.00 12.60
CA SER A 154 8.87 3.16 11.66
C SER A 154 7.41 3.60 11.55
N THR A 155 6.80 3.37 10.39
CA THR A 155 5.38 3.60 10.18
C THR A 155 4.73 2.38 9.54
N ASP A 156 3.45 2.17 9.83
CA ASP A 156 2.67 1.09 9.21
C ASP A 156 2.56 1.25 7.68
N ALA A 157 2.54 2.48 7.20
CA ALA A 157 2.54 2.79 5.78
C ALA A 157 3.86 2.39 5.12
N ALA A 158 5.00 2.86 5.64
CA ALA A 158 6.31 2.53 5.10
C ALA A 158 6.59 1.01 5.16
N TYR A 159 6.19 0.34 6.22
CA TYR A 159 6.30 -1.12 6.35
C TYR A 159 5.64 -1.86 5.19
N ARG A 160 4.48 -1.37 4.74
CA ARG A 160 3.75 -1.97 3.60
C ARG A 160 4.34 -1.56 2.26
N TYR A 161 4.60 -0.28 2.06
CA TYR A 161 5.12 0.21 0.78
C TYR A 161 6.53 -0.32 0.47
N GLU A 162 7.39 -0.48 1.45
CA GLU A 162 8.73 -1.06 1.23
C GLU A 162 8.71 -2.53 0.81
N ARG A 163 7.59 -3.24 1.06
CA ARG A 163 7.36 -4.63 0.64
C ARG A 163 6.51 -4.75 -0.61
N GLY A 164 5.82 -3.71 -0.97
CA GLY A 164 4.94 -3.64 -2.13
C GLY A 164 3.45 -3.61 -1.75
N VAL A 165 2.76 -2.62 -2.28
CA VAL A 165 1.30 -2.46 -2.19
C VAL A 165 0.72 -2.54 -3.59
N ASP A 166 -0.43 -3.16 -3.73
CA ASP A 166 -1.05 -3.41 -5.03
C ASP A 166 -1.22 -2.12 -5.86
N PHE A 167 -0.59 -2.08 -7.02
CA PHE A 167 -0.69 -0.93 -7.93
C PHE A 167 -1.94 -0.95 -8.82
N ALA A 168 -2.53 -2.13 -9.08
CA ALA A 168 -3.68 -2.25 -9.96
C ALA A 168 -4.98 -1.78 -9.30
N SER A 169 -5.19 -2.09 -8.02
CA SER A 169 -6.41 -1.76 -7.27
C SER A 169 -6.40 -0.37 -6.62
N THR A 170 -5.46 0.49 -6.95
CA THR A 170 -5.28 1.81 -6.34
C THR A 170 -6.56 2.66 -6.38
N ALA A 171 -7.23 2.73 -7.54
CA ALA A 171 -8.47 3.49 -7.70
C ALA A 171 -9.68 2.80 -7.01
N GLU A 172 -9.76 1.47 -7.05
CA GLU A 172 -10.81 0.71 -6.36
C GLU A 172 -10.75 0.90 -4.85
N HIS A 173 -9.54 0.90 -4.28
CA HIS A 173 -9.34 1.18 -2.87
C HIS A 173 -9.71 2.62 -2.50
N LEU A 174 -9.49 3.59 -3.40
CA LEU A 174 -9.97 4.96 -3.23
C LEU A 174 -11.49 5.03 -3.20
N GLU A 175 -12.18 4.29 -4.07
CA GLU A 175 -13.65 4.19 -4.05
C GLU A 175 -14.15 3.57 -2.74
N TYR A 176 -13.51 2.52 -2.28
CA TYR A 176 -13.88 1.85 -1.03
C TYR A 176 -13.73 2.77 0.19
N ILE A 177 -12.59 3.46 0.32
CA ILE A 177 -12.39 4.39 1.44
C ILE A 177 -13.32 5.60 1.35
N THR A 178 -13.62 6.06 0.13
CA THR A 178 -14.62 7.13 -0.08
C THR A 178 -15.98 6.72 0.47
N ARG A 179 -16.44 5.49 0.19
CA ARG A 179 -17.70 4.96 0.71
C ARG A 179 -17.71 4.95 2.24
N LEU A 180 -16.65 4.46 2.88
CA LEU A 180 -16.57 4.45 4.34
C LEU A 180 -16.60 5.86 4.94
N VAL A 181 -15.91 6.82 4.32
CA VAL A 181 -15.95 8.22 4.76
C VAL A 181 -17.37 8.80 4.63
N LEU A 182 -18.06 8.52 3.54
CA LEU A 182 -19.45 8.98 3.34
C LEU A 182 -20.42 8.34 4.35
N ASP A 183 -20.27 7.03 4.58
CA ASP A 183 -21.17 6.31 5.49
C ASP A 183 -21.01 6.76 6.96
N ILE A 184 -19.82 7.17 7.36
CA ILE A 184 -19.51 7.54 8.76
C ILE A 184 -19.51 9.05 8.98
N CYS A 185 -18.92 9.80 8.07
CA CYS A 185 -18.72 11.27 8.20
C CYS A 185 -19.57 12.08 7.22
N GLY A 186 -20.37 11.47 6.35
CA GLY A 186 -21.23 12.16 5.40
C GLY A 186 -22.34 12.96 6.06
N THR A 187 -22.72 14.06 5.41
CA THR A 187 -23.86 14.92 5.77
C THR A 187 -24.73 15.14 4.54
N PRO A 188 -25.96 15.69 4.68
CA PRO A 188 -26.79 16.02 3.52
C PRO A 188 -26.13 17.00 2.53
N GLU A 189 -25.17 17.82 2.99
CA GLU A 189 -24.44 18.79 2.19
C GLU A 189 -23.14 18.21 1.59
N THR A 190 -22.79 16.97 1.89
CA THR A 190 -21.56 16.37 1.39
C THR A 190 -21.57 16.25 -0.12
N THR A 191 -20.49 16.72 -0.74
CA THR A 191 -20.25 16.56 -2.17
C THR A 191 -18.99 15.74 -2.42
N VAL A 192 -19.01 14.95 -3.47
CA VAL A 192 -17.92 14.04 -3.87
C VAL A 192 -17.38 14.47 -5.22
N GLY A 193 -16.10 14.78 -5.28
CA GLY A 193 -15.41 15.07 -6.52
C GLY A 193 -15.10 13.83 -7.35
N PRO A 194 -14.71 13.99 -8.62
CA PRO A 194 -14.27 12.89 -9.45
C PRO A 194 -12.94 12.29 -8.94
N VAL A 195 -12.69 11.04 -9.30
CA VAL A 195 -11.37 10.43 -9.13
C VAL A 195 -10.40 11.06 -10.11
N ALA A 196 -9.26 11.52 -9.61
CA ALA A 196 -8.09 11.83 -10.42
C ALA A 196 -7.12 10.64 -10.33
N ASP A 197 -6.65 10.15 -11.47
CA ASP A 197 -5.76 8.99 -11.57
C ASP A 197 -4.57 9.34 -12.47
N VAL A 198 -3.43 9.58 -11.85
CA VAL A 198 -2.18 9.90 -12.52
C VAL A 198 -1.31 8.65 -12.55
N GLN A 199 -1.13 8.07 -13.73
CA GLN A 199 -0.26 6.93 -13.95
C GLN A 199 1.01 7.37 -14.68
N THR A 200 2.16 7.11 -14.10
CA THR A 200 3.47 7.47 -14.67
C THR A 200 4.24 6.23 -15.09
N ALA A 201 4.34 5.23 -14.22
CA ALA A 201 5.02 3.98 -14.50
C ALA A 201 4.43 2.87 -13.62
N LEU A 202 3.88 1.84 -14.22
CA LEU A 202 3.42 0.65 -13.48
C LEU A 202 4.44 -0.47 -13.62
N PRO A 203 4.65 -1.29 -12.55
CA PRO A 203 5.52 -2.45 -12.63
C PRO A 203 5.02 -3.43 -13.70
N THR A 204 5.95 -3.97 -14.47
CA THR A 204 5.68 -5.11 -15.34
C THR A 204 5.93 -6.39 -14.56
N ARG A 205 5.00 -7.35 -14.68
CA ARG A 205 5.11 -8.64 -14.00
C ARG A 205 5.67 -9.67 -14.96
N ALA A 206 6.96 -10.00 -14.82
CA ALA A 206 7.58 -11.06 -15.61
C ALA A 206 7.01 -12.42 -15.19
N PRO A 207 6.67 -13.31 -16.15
CA PRO A 207 6.28 -14.67 -15.83
C PRO A 207 7.41 -15.42 -15.10
N VAL A 208 7.02 -16.20 -14.09
CA VAL A 208 7.94 -17.06 -13.31
C VAL A 208 7.64 -18.51 -13.67
N LYS A 209 8.70 -19.28 -13.97
CA LYS A 209 8.58 -20.70 -14.31
C LYS A 209 8.90 -21.57 -13.11
N MET A 210 8.10 -22.63 -12.93
CA MET A 210 8.35 -23.69 -11.93
C MET A 210 8.32 -25.04 -12.61
N ARG A 211 9.45 -25.77 -12.53
CA ARG A 211 9.56 -27.14 -12.99
C ARG A 211 8.99 -28.08 -11.93
N VAL A 212 8.11 -28.98 -12.33
CA VAL A 212 7.49 -29.98 -11.44
C VAL A 212 8.55 -30.84 -10.75
N ASP A 213 9.53 -31.35 -11.50
CA ASP A 213 10.60 -32.19 -10.94
C ASP A 213 11.48 -31.42 -9.94
N ARG A 214 11.73 -30.12 -10.21
CA ARG A 214 12.47 -29.27 -9.28
C ARG A 214 11.69 -29.05 -7.99
N CYS A 215 10.39 -28.78 -8.08
CA CYS A 215 9.49 -28.63 -6.94
C CYS A 215 9.52 -29.88 -6.06
N ARG A 216 9.31 -31.06 -6.65
CA ARG A 216 9.36 -32.35 -5.94
C ARG A 216 10.71 -32.59 -5.27
N LYS A 217 11.80 -32.31 -5.97
CA LYS A 217 13.16 -32.48 -5.44
C LYS A 217 13.43 -31.54 -4.25
N VAL A 218 13.01 -30.27 -4.32
CA VAL A 218 13.23 -29.29 -3.24
C VAL A 218 12.36 -29.59 -2.04
N VAL A 219 11.08 -29.90 -2.26
CA VAL A 219 10.13 -30.21 -1.18
C VAL A 219 10.37 -31.59 -0.57
N GLY A 220 10.94 -32.52 -1.35
CA GLY A 220 11.25 -33.89 -0.92
C GLY A 220 10.06 -34.85 -0.90
N VAL A 221 8.95 -34.46 -1.60
CA VAL A 221 7.72 -35.27 -1.69
C VAL A 221 7.22 -35.26 -3.14
N GLU A 222 6.66 -36.39 -3.57
CA GLU A 222 5.98 -36.53 -4.86
C GLU A 222 4.60 -35.86 -4.83
N ILE A 223 4.60 -34.51 -4.93
CA ILE A 223 3.36 -33.74 -5.01
C ILE A 223 2.73 -33.94 -6.39
N PRO A 224 1.44 -34.36 -6.48
CA PRO A 224 0.73 -34.46 -7.75
C PRO A 224 0.63 -33.11 -8.47
N VAL A 225 0.70 -33.13 -9.80
CA VAL A 225 0.54 -31.92 -10.65
C VAL A 225 -0.79 -31.23 -10.36
N GLU A 226 -1.86 -31.98 -10.19
CA GLU A 226 -3.21 -31.47 -9.89
C GLU A 226 -3.25 -30.73 -8.54
N SER A 227 -2.43 -31.12 -7.57
CA SER A 227 -2.30 -30.40 -6.30
C SER A 227 -1.56 -29.08 -6.47
N MET A 228 -0.55 -29.01 -7.34
CA MET A 228 0.14 -27.77 -7.69
C MET A 228 -0.80 -26.80 -8.42
N GLU A 229 -1.55 -27.30 -9.42
CA GLU A 229 -2.58 -26.51 -10.11
C GLU A 229 -3.63 -25.97 -9.14
N THR A 230 -4.11 -26.80 -8.24
CA THR A 230 -5.09 -26.43 -7.21
C THR A 230 -4.53 -25.32 -6.32
N SER A 231 -3.27 -25.40 -5.94
CA SER A 231 -2.58 -24.38 -5.14
C SER A 231 -2.59 -23.03 -5.87
N PHE A 232 -2.18 -23.00 -7.13
CA PHE A 232 -2.15 -21.77 -7.91
C PHE A 232 -3.54 -21.19 -8.17
N LYS A 233 -4.54 -22.03 -8.46
CA LYS A 233 -5.94 -21.62 -8.58
C LYS A 233 -6.48 -20.98 -7.30
N ARG A 234 -6.20 -21.59 -6.15
CA ARG A 234 -6.63 -21.06 -4.83
C ARG A 234 -5.95 -19.73 -4.48
N LEU A 235 -4.73 -19.49 -4.97
CA LEU A 235 -4.02 -18.23 -4.81
C LEU A 235 -4.44 -17.16 -5.82
N GLY A 236 -5.30 -17.51 -6.79
CA GLY A 236 -5.71 -16.60 -7.85
C GLY A 236 -4.60 -16.27 -8.85
N PHE A 237 -3.65 -17.19 -9.03
CA PHE A 237 -2.56 -17.01 -9.99
C PHE A 237 -3.01 -17.39 -11.40
N ASP A 238 -2.68 -16.54 -12.36
CA ASP A 238 -2.77 -16.88 -13.78
C ASP A 238 -1.59 -17.74 -14.17
N PHE A 239 -1.84 -18.93 -14.72
CA PHE A 239 -0.79 -19.85 -15.11
C PHE A 239 -1.14 -20.71 -16.32
N THR A 240 -0.10 -21.21 -16.96
CA THR A 240 -0.16 -22.30 -17.95
C THR A 240 0.70 -23.46 -17.47
N TYR A 241 0.35 -24.67 -17.89
CA TYR A 241 1.12 -25.86 -17.66
C TYR A 241 1.43 -26.56 -18.98
N ASP A 242 2.68 -26.80 -19.26
CA ASP A 242 3.14 -27.49 -20.45
C ASP A 242 4.45 -28.25 -20.17
N ASP A 243 4.50 -29.52 -20.60
CA ASP A 243 5.67 -30.37 -20.52
C ASP A 243 6.45 -30.32 -19.18
N GLY A 244 5.72 -30.48 -18.08
CA GLY A 244 6.32 -30.49 -16.72
C GLY A 244 6.71 -29.12 -16.17
N VAL A 245 6.30 -28.02 -16.81
CA VAL A 245 6.64 -26.67 -16.39
C VAL A 245 5.38 -25.81 -16.22
N PHE A 246 5.23 -25.22 -15.04
CA PHE A 246 4.27 -24.14 -14.82
C PHE A 246 4.89 -22.80 -15.18
N THR A 247 4.14 -21.98 -15.93
CA THR A 247 4.49 -20.58 -16.17
C THR A 247 3.43 -19.73 -15.52
N VAL A 248 3.81 -18.97 -14.47
CA VAL A 248 2.90 -18.20 -13.62
C VAL A 248 3.16 -16.72 -13.80
N VAL A 249 2.11 -15.93 -14.06
CA VAL A 249 2.18 -14.47 -14.01
C VAL A 249 1.77 -14.03 -12.61
N PRO A 250 2.68 -13.49 -11.79
CA PRO A 250 2.35 -13.05 -10.45
C PRO A 250 1.28 -11.95 -10.48
N PRO A 251 0.25 -12.00 -9.62
CA PRO A 251 -0.73 -10.92 -9.54
C PRO A 251 -0.08 -9.62 -9.04
N SER A 252 -0.72 -8.50 -9.31
CA SER A 252 -0.21 -7.15 -9.03
C SER A 252 0.11 -6.88 -7.55
N PHE A 253 -0.49 -7.64 -6.64
CA PHE A 253 -0.28 -7.51 -5.19
C PHE A 253 0.80 -8.45 -4.61
N ARG A 254 1.39 -9.34 -5.43
CA ARG A 254 2.42 -10.30 -5.01
C ARG A 254 3.80 -9.86 -5.51
N PHE A 255 4.45 -8.99 -4.75
CA PHE A 255 5.80 -8.50 -5.04
C PHE A 255 6.91 -9.49 -4.66
N ASP A 256 6.57 -10.49 -3.88
CA ASP A 256 7.44 -11.54 -3.37
C ASP A 256 7.67 -12.67 -4.35
N ILE A 257 6.84 -12.84 -5.38
CA ILE A 257 6.97 -13.89 -6.38
C ILE A 257 7.85 -13.40 -7.54
N GLU A 258 9.11 -13.80 -7.54
CA GLU A 258 10.09 -13.37 -8.54
C GLU A 258 10.86 -14.55 -9.17
N ILE A 259 11.07 -15.62 -8.42
CA ILE A 259 11.86 -16.78 -8.83
C ILE A 259 11.12 -18.10 -8.63
N GLU A 260 11.67 -19.19 -9.19
CA GLU A 260 11.10 -20.54 -9.11
C GLU A 260 10.82 -20.99 -7.67
N GLU A 261 11.74 -20.69 -6.76
CA GLU A 261 11.67 -21.06 -5.35
C GLU A 261 10.48 -20.42 -4.63
N ASP A 262 10.07 -19.22 -5.02
CA ASP A 262 8.90 -18.55 -4.45
C ASP A 262 7.59 -19.31 -4.78
N LEU A 263 7.50 -19.84 -5.99
CA LEU A 263 6.38 -20.72 -6.38
C LEU A 263 6.41 -22.07 -5.68
N ILE A 264 7.60 -22.65 -5.50
CA ILE A 264 7.79 -23.91 -4.76
C ILE A 264 7.35 -23.72 -3.29
N GLU A 265 7.70 -22.60 -2.68
CA GLU A 265 7.25 -22.25 -1.31
C GLU A 265 5.72 -22.23 -1.21
N GLU A 266 5.05 -21.56 -2.14
CA GLU A 266 3.58 -21.49 -2.16
C GLU A 266 2.94 -22.88 -2.33
N VAL A 267 3.48 -23.72 -3.19
CA VAL A 267 3.03 -25.12 -3.34
C VAL A 267 3.21 -25.90 -2.04
N ALA A 268 4.40 -25.84 -1.42
CA ALA A 268 4.68 -26.54 -0.18
C ALA A 268 3.77 -26.10 0.96
N ARG A 269 3.56 -24.78 1.10
CA ARG A 269 2.70 -24.18 2.12
C ARG A 269 1.26 -24.63 1.99
N LEU A 270 0.70 -24.65 0.78
CA LEU A 270 -0.69 -25.05 0.54
C LEU A 270 -0.89 -26.57 0.50
N TYR A 271 0.15 -27.33 0.13
CA TYR A 271 0.12 -28.78 0.26
C TYR A 271 0.01 -29.20 1.73
N GLY A 272 0.68 -28.50 2.62
CA GLY A 272 0.68 -28.68 4.06
C GLY A 272 2.07 -29.06 4.58
N LEU A 273 2.65 -28.16 5.35
CA LEU A 273 4.01 -28.35 5.91
C LEU A 273 4.09 -29.58 6.82
N GLU A 274 2.99 -29.95 7.45
CA GLU A 274 2.87 -31.16 8.29
C GLU A 274 2.99 -32.48 7.50
N LYS A 275 2.83 -32.42 6.18
CA LYS A 275 2.97 -33.58 5.29
C LYS A 275 4.39 -33.75 4.74
N LEU A 276 5.26 -32.79 5.02
CA LEU A 276 6.64 -32.82 4.56
C LEU A 276 7.49 -33.76 5.47
N PRO A 277 8.40 -34.58 4.90
CA PRO A 277 9.22 -35.48 5.70
C PRO A 277 10.25 -34.68 6.52
N ASP A 278 10.25 -34.91 7.82
CA ASP A 278 11.34 -34.47 8.71
C ASP A 278 12.45 -35.47 8.67
N ARG A 279 13.55 -35.18 7.97
CA ARG A 279 14.73 -36.04 7.86
C ARG A 279 15.92 -35.29 8.44
N PRO A 280 16.61 -35.89 9.44
CA PRO A 280 17.83 -35.28 9.94
C PRO A 280 18.91 -35.22 8.83
N PRO A 281 19.74 -34.17 8.81
CA PRO A 281 20.79 -34.04 7.84
C PRO A 281 21.78 -35.22 8.00
N LEU A 282 22.17 -35.83 6.88
CA LEU A 282 23.24 -36.83 6.88
C LEU A 282 24.53 -36.10 7.19
N ALA A 283 25.06 -36.30 8.41
CA ALA A 283 26.43 -35.91 8.73
C ALA A 283 27.40 -36.84 7.96
N ARG A 284 28.31 -36.27 7.21
CA ARG A 284 29.47 -36.94 6.62
C ARG A 284 30.62 -36.90 7.62
#